data_c41852dcadae40b9a374dbf0aba0ba56
#
_entry.id   c41852dcadae40b9a374dbf0aba0ba56
#
_cell.length_a   1.000
_cell.length_b   1.000
_cell.length_c   1.000
_cell.angle_alpha   90.00
_cell.angle_beta   90.00
_cell.angle_gamma   90.00
#
_symmetry.space_group_name_H-M   'P 1'
#
loop_
_entity.id
_entity.type
_entity.pdbx_description
1 polymer ?
#
loop_
_entity_poly.entity_id
_entity_poly.type
_entity_poly.pdbx_seq_one_letter_code
_entity_poly.pdbx_strand_id
1 'polypeptide(L)'
;MEIITMIKGRIHSLESFGAVDGPGIRYLIFLKGCNMRCQYCHNVDTWNPDTDNLMTADELLDKAERFRSYWGKEGGITVSGGEALLQIDFLIDLFRKAHERGINTDLDTSGQPFTREEPFFSKFNELLKYTDLVMLDIKHIDDEEHKKLTGH
;
A
#
# COMPACT_ATOMS: atom_id res chain seq x y z
N MET A 1 -27.97 18.02 -2.64
CA MET A 1 -26.63 18.31 -2.07
C MET A 1 -25.87 17.01 -1.94
N GLU A 2 -24.77 16.91 -2.64
CA GLU A 2 -23.91 15.72 -2.54
C GLU A 2 -23.06 15.81 -1.27
N ILE A 3 -23.06 14.75 -0.50
CA ILE A 3 -22.15 14.62 0.64
C ILE A 3 -20.89 13.91 0.13
N ILE A 4 -19.79 14.65 0.05
CA ILE A 4 -18.50 14.08 -0.33
C ILE A 4 -17.85 13.52 0.93
N THR A 5 -17.78 12.21 1.03
CA THR A 5 -17.05 11.54 2.10
C THR A 5 -15.60 11.39 1.69
N MET A 6 -14.69 12.03 2.43
CA MET A 6 -13.25 11.88 2.18
C MET A 6 -12.78 10.54 2.74
N ILE A 7 -12.11 9.75 1.89
CA ILE A 7 -11.51 8.50 2.30
C ILE A 7 -10.18 8.78 2.98
N LYS A 8 -9.99 8.23 4.16
CA LYS A 8 -8.73 8.34 4.91
C LYS A 8 -8.08 6.98 5.08
N GLY A 9 -6.77 6.95 4.90
CA GLY A 9 -5.98 5.76 5.16
C GLY A 9 -5.46 5.73 6.59
N ARG A 10 -5.36 4.53 7.13
CA ARG A 10 -4.73 4.30 8.44
C ARG A 10 -3.24 4.12 8.21
N ILE A 11 -2.46 5.08 8.68
CA ILE A 11 -1.02 5.16 8.40
C ILE A 11 -0.23 4.69 9.62
N HIS A 12 0.72 3.78 9.40
CA HIS A 12 1.70 3.40 10.42
C HIS A 12 2.85 4.39 10.43
N SER A 13 3.52 4.55 9.30
CA SER A 13 4.70 5.40 9.19
C SER A 13 4.95 5.82 7.74
N LEU A 14 5.80 6.83 7.60
CA LEU A 14 6.23 7.37 6.31
C LEU A 14 7.76 7.43 6.28
N GLU A 15 8.35 7.11 5.14
CA GLU A 15 9.79 7.15 4.95
C GLU A 15 10.13 7.81 3.62
N SER A 16 11.00 8.83 3.69
CA SER A 16 11.23 9.75 2.55
C SER A 16 12.17 9.19 1.48
N PHE A 17 13.07 8.29 1.84
CA PHE A 17 14.16 7.85 0.95
C PHE A 17 14.27 6.33 0.92
N GLY A 18 13.24 5.65 0.41
CA GLY A 18 13.30 4.21 0.21
C GLY A 18 14.08 3.86 -1.06
N ALA A 19 15.08 3.00 -0.94
CA ALA A 19 15.95 2.61 -2.06
C ALA A 19 15.80 1.14 -2.47
N VAL A 20 15.05 0.35 -1.70
CA VAL A 20 14.92 -1.12 -1.91
C VAL A 20 13.49 -1.57 -2.16
N ASP A 21 12.53 -0.65 -2.12
CA ASP A 21 11.11 -0.96 -2.23
C ASP A 21 10.53 -0.49 -3.58
N GLY A 22 11.21 -0.85 -4.65
CA GLY A 22 10.86 -0.51 -6.01
C GLY A 22 11.96 0.27 -6.72
N PRO A 23 11.76 0.61 -8.01
CA PRO A 23 12.75 1.32 -8.80
C PRO A 23 12.98 2.74 -8.31
N GLY A 24 14.24 3.17 -8.33
CA GLY A 24 14.63 4.53 -7.95
C GLY A 24 14.53 4.80 -6.47
N ILE A 25 14.60 6.06 -6.09
CA ILE A 25 14.35 6.52 -4.74
C ILE A 25 12.85 6.78 -4.61
N ARG A 26 12.24 6.30 -3.53
CA ARG A 26 10.79 6.33 -3.39
C ARG A 26 10.35 6.85 -2.03
N TYR A 27 9.18 7.48 -2.02
CA TYR A 27 8.50 7.83 -0.78
C TYR A 27 7.67 6.63 -0.33
N LEU A 28 7.98 6.10 0.84
CA LEU A 28 7.33 4.89 1.35
C LEU A 28 6.19 5.24 2.29
N ILE A 29 5.05 4.62 2.06
CA ILE A 29 3.83 4.75 2.87
C ILE A 29 3.53 3.39 3.47
N PHE A 30 3.70 3.25 4.78
CA PHE A 30 3.40 2.01 5.49
C PHE A 30 2.02 2.14 6.12
N LEU A 31 1.08 1.33 5.62
CA LEU A 31 -0.28 1.28 6.15
C LEU A 31 -0.36 0.36 7.37
N LYS A 32 -1.33 0.61 8.23
CA LYS A 32 -1.55 -0.17 9.43
C LYS A 32 -2.60 -1.25 9.19
N GLY A 33 -2.43 -2.43 9.81
CA GLY A 33 -3.33 -3.56 9.70
C GLY A 33 -2.80 -4.67 8.80
N CYS A 34 -2.81 -5.90 9.31
CA CYS A 34 -2.40 -7.07 8.56
C CYS A 34 -3.08 -8.32 9.13
N ASN A 35 -3.59 -9.19 8.26
CA ASN A 35 -4.17 -10.47 8.65
C ASN A 35 -3.12 -11.55 8.91
N MET A 36 -1.90 -11.36 8.41
CA MET A 36 -0.81 -12.31 8.56
C MET A 36 -0.04 -12.10 9.86
N ARG A 37 0.57 -13.16 10.35
CA ARG A 37 1.43 -13.17 11.54
C ARG A 37 2.75 -13.84 11.19
N CYS A 38 3.51 -13.20 10.30
CA CYS A 38 4.77 -13.74 9.80
C CYS A 38 5.81 -13.86 10.91
N GLN A 39 6.49 -14.99 10.96
CA GLN A 39 7.51 -15.28 11.99
C GLN A 39 8.69 -14.30 11.93
N TYR A 40 8.95 -13.71 10.75
CA TYR A 40 10.02 -12.74 10.54
C TYR A 40 9.51 -11.34 10.21
N CYS A 41 8.31 -10.98 10.67
CA CYS A 41 7.75 -9.65 10.42
C CYS A 41 8.56 -8.56 11.14
N HIS A 42 9.01 -7.55 10.39
CA HIS A 42 9.76 -6.42 10.93
C HIS A 42 8.87 -5.35 11.55
N ASN A 43 7.57 -5.36 11.22
CA ASN A 43 6.61 -4.34 11.62
C ASN A 43 5.42 -4.97 12.35
N VAL A 44 5.69 -5.66 13.46
CA VAL A 44 4.65 -6.36 14.25
C VAL A 44 3.53 -5.40 14.70
N ASP A 45 3.86 -4.17 15.00
CA ASP A 45 2.91 -3.13 15.39
C ASP A 45 1.95 -2.74 14.27
N THR A 46 2.23 -3.08 13.00
CA THR A 46 1.30 -2.87 11.89
C THR A 46 0.14 -3.85 11.88
N TRP A 47 0.20 -4.92 12.69
CA TRP A 47 -0.86 -5.94 12.77
C TRP A 47 -2.16 -5.37 13.32
N ASN A 48 -2.08 -4.39 14.21
CA ASN A 48 -3.27 -3.74 14.76
C ASN A 48 -3.77 -2.66 13.79
N PRO A 49 -5.03 -2.75 13.31
CA PRO A 49 -5.57 -1.73 12.40
C PRO A 49 -5.96 -0.43 13.09
N ASP A 50 -6.05 -0.42 14.43
CA ASP A 50 -6.41 0.80 15.17
C ASP A 50 -5.27 1.80 15.14
N THR A 51 -5.60 3.04 14.77
CA THR A 51 -4.63 4.13 14.75
C THR A 51 -5.34 5.47 14.78
N ASP A 52 -4.69 6.45 15.40
CA ASP A 52 -5.11 7.84 15.38
C ASP A 52 -4.52 8.59 14.18
N ASN A 53 -3.56 7.97 13.46
CA ASN A 53 -2.91 8.60 12.32
C ASN A 53 -3.68 8.32 11.03
N LEU A 54 -4.70 9.13 10.80
CA LEU A 54 -5.53 9.07 9.60
C LEU A 54 -5.14 10.19 8.65
N MET A 55 -4.92 9.85 7.39
CA MET A 55 -4.54 10.83 6.36
C MET A 55 -5.34 10.62 5.07
N THR A 56 -5.68 11.72 4.42
CA THR A 56 -6.26 11.67 3.08
C THR A 56 -5.17 11.42 2.03
N ALA A 57 -5.58 10.98 0.83
CA ALA A 57 -4.67 10.81 -0.29
C ALA A 57 -3.94 12.12 -0.63
N ASP A 58 -4.65 13.25 -0.66
CA ASP A 58 -4.04 14.54 -0.96
C ASP A 58 -2.99 14.96 0.07
N GLU A 59 -3.27 14.75 1.36
CA GLU A 59 -2.30 15.04 2.42
C GLU A 59 -1.01 14.22 2.26
N LEU A 60 -1.14 12.93 1.94
CA LEU A 60 -0.01 12.05 1.70
C LEU A 60 0.80 12.47 0.47
N LEU A 61 0.11 12.76 -0.63
CA LEU A 61 0.76 13.16 -1.87
C LEU A 61 1.45 14.52 -1.73
N ASP A 62 0.85 15.45 -0.98
CA ASP A 62 1.50 16.73 -0.70
C ASP A 62 2.81 16.53 0.08
N LYS A 63 2.82 15.64 1.04
CA LYS A 63 4.05 15.30 1.77
C LYS A 63 5.08 14.62 0.87
N ALA A 64 4.65 13.67 0.05
CA ALA A 64 5.52 12.93 -0.86
C ALA A 64 6.17 13.86 -1.90
N GLU A 65 5.43 14.80 -2.45
CA GLU A 65 5.92 15.71 -3.49
C GLU A 65 7.06 16.62 -3.03
N ARG A 66 7.21 16.85 -1.72
CA ARG A 66 8.37 17.59 -1.18
C ARG A 66 9.69 16.93 -1.52
N PHE A 67 9.66 15.62 -1.80
CA PHE A 67 10.85 14.81 -2.11
C PHE A 67 10.94 14.42 -3.57
N ARG A 68 10.07 14.97 -4.42
CA ARG A 68 10.00 14.61 -5.86
C ARG A 68 11.32 14.77 -6.59
N SER A 69 12.11 15.79 -6.25
CA SER A 69 13.39 16.03 -6.87
C SER A 69 14.41 14.90 -6.67
N TYR A 70 14.23 14.07 -5.66
CA TYR A 70 15.09 12.93 -5.36
C TYR A 70 14.67 11.65 -6.09
N TRP A 71 13.47 11.60 -6.67
CA TRP A 71 12.93 10.38 -7.28
C TRP A 71 13.57 10.02 -8.62
N GLY A 72 14.11 10.98 -9.33
CA GLY A 72 14.62 10.77 -10.68
C GLY A 72 13.50 10.33 -11.63
N LYS A 73 13.87 9.57 -12.66
CA LYS A 73 12.90 9.09 -13.67
C LYS A 73 12.11 7.87 -13.22
N GLU A 74 12.67 7.06 -12.32
CA GLU A 74 12.11 5.78 -11.93
C GLU A 74 11.39 5.79 -10.58
N GLY A 75 11.65 6.81 -9.76
CA GLY A 75 11.08 6.91 -8.43
C GLY A 75 9.62 7.35 -8.41
N GLY A 76 9.05 7.38 -7.23
CA GLY A 76 7.66 7.73 -6.99
C GLY A 76 7.24 7.36 -5.59
N ILE A 77 6.04 6.79 -5.43
CA ILE A 77 5.57 6.30 -4.15
C ILE A 77 5.47 4.77 -4.15
N THR A 78 5.71 4.17 -2.99
CA THR A 78 5.45 2.75 -2.74
C THR A 78 4.56 2.64 -1.51
N VAL A 79 3.47 1.90 -1.64
CA VAL A 79 2.59 1.60 -0.51
C VAL A 79 2.82 0.17 -0.06
N SER A 80 3.13 0.01 1.21
CA SER A 80 3.43 -1.25 1.86
C SER A 80 2.80 -1.24 3.27
N GLY A 81 3.41 -1.89 4.22
CA GLY A 81 3.00 -1.84 5.63
C GLY A 81 2.71 -3.20 6.19
N GLY A 82 1.60 -3.34 6.91
CA GLY A 82 0.99 -4.61 7.24
C GLY A 82 0.53 -5.29 5.96
N GLU A 83 -0.74 -5.13 5.59
CA GLU A 83 -1.22 -5.56 4.27
C GLU A 83 -2.03 -4.45 3.63
N ALA A 84 -1.48 -3.84 2.57
CA ALA A 84 -2.05 -2.65 1.93
C ALA A 84 -3.43 -2.92 1.31
N LEU A 85 -3.67 -4.12 0.77
CA LEU A 85 -4.95 -4.47 0.13
C LEU A 85 -6.13 -4.49 1.10
N LEU A 86 -5.89 -4.53 2.42
CA LEU A 86 -6.96 -4.39 3.41
C LEU A 86 -7.60 -3.00 3.37
N GLN A 87 -6.92 -2.01 2.80
CA GLN A 87 -7.42 -0.66 2.63
C GLN A 87 -7.58 -0.31 1.14
N ILE A 88 -8.18 -1.23 0.37
CA ILE A 88 -8.24 -1.11 -1.08
C ILE A 88 -8.96 0.15 -1.57
N ASP A 89 -10.00 0.59 -0.89
CA ASP A 89 -10.72 1.80 -1.28
C ASP A 89 -9.82 3.05 -1.16
N PHE A 90 -9.03 3.11 -0.09
CA PHE A 90 -8.05 4.19 0.08
C PHE A 90 -6.95 4.10 -0.97
N LEU A 91 -6.46 2.89 -1.28
CA LEU A 91 -5.43 2.68 -2.31
C LEU A 91 -5.89 3.17 -3.68
N ILE A 92 -7.14 2.88 -4.06
CA ILE A 92 -7.70 3.33 -5.34
C ILE A 92 -7.68 4.86 -5.41
N ASP A 93 -8.13 5.51 -4.35
CA ASP A 93 -8.16 6.98 -4.29
C ASP A 93 -6.75 7.56 -4.34
N LEU A 94 -5.82 7.00 -3.57
CA LEU A 94 -4.43 7.44 -3.52
C LEU A 94 -3.73 7.28 -4.87
N PHE A 95 -3.84 6.10 -5.49
CA PHE A 95 -3.14 5.81 -6.75
C PHE A 95 -3.75 6.57 -7.92
N ARG A 96 -5.08 6.73 -7.95
CA ARG A 96 -5.72 7.56 -8.97
C ARG A 96 -5.21 9.01 -8.90
N LYS A 97 -5.16 9.59 -7.72
CA LYS A 97 -4.68 10.96 -7.51
C LYS A 97 -3.18 11.08 -7.79
N ALA A 98 -2.40 10.07 -7.43
CA ALA A 98 -0.98 10.01 -7.78
C ALA A 98 -0.78 10.01 -9.30
N HIS A 99 -1.57 9.19 -10.00
CA HIS A 99 -1.54 9.13 -11.47
C HIS A 99 -1.88 10.49 -12.09
N GLU A 100 -2.88 11.18 -11.57
CA GLU A 100 -3.25 12.53 -12.02
C GLU A 100 -2.12 13.55 -11.82
N ARG A 101 -1.28 13.36 -10.82
CA ARG A 101 -0.10 14.20 -10.53
C ARG A 101 1.16 13.74 -11.26
N GLY A 102 1.09 12.70 -12.08
CA GLY A 102 2.23 12.12 -12.79
C GLY A 102 3.22 11.42 -11.87
N ILE A 103 2.76 10.83 -10.80
CA ILE A 103 3.57 10.13 -9.81
C ILE A 103 3.50 8.62 -10.08
N ASN A 104 4.68 7.97 -10.20
CA ASN A 104 4.77 6.53 -10.33
C ASN A 104 4.29 5.83 -9.05
N THR A 105 3.53 4.74 -9.21
CA THR A 105 2.90 4.03 -8.10
C THR A 105 3.34 2.58 -8.04
N ASP A 106 3.79 2.16 -6.87
CA ASP A 106 4.20 0.80 -6.56
C ASP A 106 3.36 0.25 -5.42
N LEU A 107 2.84 -0.96 -5.59
CA LEU A 107 2.11 -1.69 -4.55
C LEU A 107 2.92 -2.88 -4.09
N ASP A 108 3.26 -2.92 -2.80
CA ASP A 108 3.89 -4.07 -2.17
C ASP A 108 2.82 -4.82 -1.36
N THR A 109 2.54 -6.06 -1.73
CA THR A 109 1.48 -6.85 -1.10
C THR A 109 1.84 -8.32 -1.08
N SER A 110 1.34 -9.02 -0.05
CA SER A 110 1.40 -10.48 0.02
C SER A 110 0.36 -11.15 -0.89
N GLY A 111 -0.65 -10.39 -1.34
CA GLY A 111 -1.76 -10.92 -2.12
C GLY A 111 -2.78 -11.69 -1.29
N GLN A 112 -2.60 -11.82 0.02
CA GLN A 112 -3.47 -12.63 0.88
C GLN A 112 -4.94 -12.21 0.82
N PRO A 113 -5.31 -10.91 0.81
CA PRO A 113 -6.71 -10.51 0.69
C PRO A 113 -7.32 -10.73 -0.71
N PHE A 114 -6.51 -11.08 -1.72
CA PHE A 114 -7.03 -11.20 -3.09
C PHE A 114 -8.08 -12.30 -3.19
N THR A 115 -9.17 -11.98 -3.87
CA THR A 115 -10.24 -12.92 -4.20
C THR A 115 -10.88 -12.48 -5.52
N ARG A 116 -11.45 -13.45 -6.25
CA ARG A 116 -12.25 -13.15 -7.45
C ARG A 116 -13.71 -12.84 -7.12
N GLU A 117 -14.06 -12.87 -5.84
CA GLU A 117 -15.41 -12.52 -5.39
C GLU A 117 -15.62 -11.00 -5.39
N GLU A 118 -16.84 -10.59 -5.68
CA GLU A 118 -17.21 -9.18 -5.62
C GLU A 118 -17.57 -8.77 -4.19
N PRO A 119 -17.34 -7.51 -3.80
CA PRO A 119 -16.91 -6.38 -4.67
C PRO A 119 -15.38 -6.26 -4.83
N PHE A 120 -14.58 -7.09 -4.18
CA PHE A 120 -13.13 -6.97 -4.18
C PHE A 120 -12.53 -7.04 -5.59
N PHE A 121 -12.97 -7.99 -6.40
CA PHE A 121 -12.38 -8.23 -7.72
C PHE A 121 -12.49 -6.99 -8.63
N SER A 122 -13.65 -6.35 -8.66
CA SER A 122 -13.83 -5.10 -9.43
C SER A 122 -12.97 -3.97 -8.89
N LYS A 123 -12.85 -3.86 -7.57
CA LYS A 123 -12.00 -2.85 -6.92
C LYS A 123 -10.53 -3.08 -7.24
N PHE A 124 -10.08 -4.32 -7.19
CA PHE A 124 -8.71 -4.67 -7.53
C PHE A 124 -8.38 -4.33 -8.98
N ASN A 125 -9.29 -4.63 -9.91
CA ASN A 125 -9.12 -4.26 -11.31
C ASN A 125 -9.07 -2.74 -11.50
N GLU A 126 -9.85 -1.99 -10.74
CA GLU A 126 -9.80 -0.52 -10.75
C GLU A 126 -8.45 -0.02 -10.24
N LEU A 127 -7.95 -0.59 -9.14
CA LEU A 127 -6.65 -0.24 -8.58
C LEU A 127 -5.53 -0.45 -9.59
N LEU A 128 -5.56 -1.56 -10.33
CA LEU A 128 -4.52 -1.89 -11.31
C LEU A 128 -4.40 -0.86 -12.43
N LYS A 129 -5.47 -0.15 -12.75
CA LYS A 129 -5.42 0.91 -13.77
C LYS A 129 -4.45 2.03 -13.40
N TYR A 130 -4.22 2.25 -12.12
CA TYR A 130 -3.41 3.33 -11.59
C TYR A 130 -2.12 2.82 -10.93
N THR A 131 -1.82 1.54 -11.09
CA THR A 131 -0.66 0.89 -10.47
C THR A 131 0.40 0.61 -11.54
N ASP A 132 1.59 1.15 -11.36
CA ASP A 132 2.69 0.97 -12.32
C ASP A 132 3.44 -0.33 -12.07
N LEU A 133 3.60 -0.73 -10.81
CA LEU A 133 4.27 -1.97 -10.44
C LEU A 133 3.58 -2.62 -9.24
N VAL A 134 3.47 -3.94 -9.28
CA VAL A 134 3.03 -4.73 -8.13
C VAL A 134 4.20 -5.62 -7.72
N MET A 135 4.66 -5.45 -6.48
CA MET A 135 5.64 -6.34 -5.87
C MET A 135 4.90 -7.35 -5.00
N LEU A 136 4.89 -8.59 -5.44
CA LEU A 136 4.19 -9.66 -4.73
C LEU A 136 5.17 -10.39 -3.82
N ASP A 137 4.95 -10.27 -2.53
CA ASP A 137 5.77 -10.93 -1.51
C ASP A 137 5.15 -12.28 -1.15
N ILE A 138 5.68 -13.34 -1.74
CA ILE A 138 5.25 -14.71 -1.47
C ILE A 138 6.05 -15.24 -0.28
N LYS A 139 5.38 -15.45 0.85
CA LYS A 139 6.04 -15.89 2.09
C LYS A 139 6.48 -17.34 2.00
N HIS A 140 5.68 -18.20 1.34
CA HIS A 140 6.05 -19.57 1.02
C HIS A 140 5.14 -20.11 -0.09
N ILE A 141 5.66 -20.95 -0.97
CA ILE A 141 4.90 -21.53 -2.09
C ILE A 141 4.06 -22.74 -1.68
N ASP A 142 4.37 -23.38 -0.57
CA ASP A 142 3.62 -24.51 -0.02
C ASP A 142 2.57 -24.01 0.97
N ASP A 143 1.32 -24.45 0.81
CA ASP A 143 0.21 -23.97 1.63
C ASP A 143 0.39 -24.24 3.13
N GLU A 144 0.86 -25.43 3.49
CA GLU A 144 1.05 -25.80 4.89
C GLU A 144 2.19 -25.01 5.53
N GLU A 145 3.29 -24.89 4.81
CA GLU A 145 4.44 -24.11 5.27
C GLU A 145 4.11 -22.63 5.32
N HIS A 146 3.31 -22.14 4.38
CA HIS A 146 2.83 -20.75 4.39
C HIS A 146 1.99 -20.47 5.64
N LYS A 147 1.09 -21.39 6.02
CA LYS A 147 0.27 -21.26 7.24
C LYS A 147 1.13 -21.23 8.50
N LYS A 148 2.15 -22.10 8.58
CA LYS A 148 3.08 -22.10 9.72
C LYS A 148 3.83 -20.79 9.85
N LEU A 149 4.24 -20.22 8.71
CA LEU A 149 5.06 -19.01 8.67
C LEU A 149 4.23 -17.74 8.95
N THR A 150 3.01 -17.64 8.42
CA THR A 150 2.22 -16.40 8.42
C THR A 150 0.94 -16.47 9.26
N GLY A 151 0.47 -17.67 9.61
CA GLY A 151 -0.81 -17.88 10.28
C GLY A 151 -2.01 -17.97 9.33
N HIS A 152 -1.79 -17.98 8.02
CA HIS A 152 -2.84 -18.04 6.99
C HIS A 152 -2.50 -19.01 5.86
#